data_c7595a9c3e5f7914091e964101e6b50e
#
_entry.id   c7595a9c3e5f7914091e964101e6b50e
#
_cell.length_a   1.000
_cell.length_b   1.000
_cell.length_c   1.000
_cell.angle_alpha   90.00
_cell.angle_beta   90.00
_cell.angle_gamma   90.00
#
_symmetry.space_group_name_H-M   'P 1'
#
loop_
_entity.id
_entity.type
_entity.pdbx_description
1 polymer ?
#
loop_
_entity_poly.entity_id
_entity_poly.type
_entity_poly.pdbx_seq_one_letter_code
_entity_poly.pdbx_strand_id
1 'polypeptide(L)'
;MFAAQARYKREKAVRSLGLSAIAAVALSACGAREVDPRGLERGETMLSVSGTGRAESRPDQAMFTAGLENIAPTAEAASARANASVARIVAALKAQGVAEKDVQTSSLSISRIGYGKDRNKFQASNTVSVKVRQVDKVGAAIAAATGAGANVLSGPNLTVADPEAATLSAHGLAYKAARAKADAYAKAAGLRVVRVVAIHDGGRGGEMPMMYAEESRNAMMVAPPPVVQTSAPVMTGTNSATITARVDFALKAE
;
A
#
# COMPACT_ATOMS: atom_id res chain seq x y z
N MET A 1 -11.63 86.62 -42.33
CA MET A 1 -10.89 85.40 -42.62
C MET A 1 -10.00 84.92 -41.39
N PHE A 2 -9.95 85.69 -40.29
CA PHE A 2 -9.10 85.36 -39.09
C PHE A 2 -9.84 84.62 -37.99
N ALA A 3 -11.17 84.60 -37.94
CA ALA A 3 -11.91 83.97 -36.84
C ALA A 3 -12.04 82.42 -36.97
N ALA A 4 -11.95 81.89 -38.17
CA ALA A 4 -12.09 80.44 -38.42
C ALA A 4 -10.85 79.61 -38.05
N GLN A 5 -9.67 80.18 -38.16
CA GLN A 5 -8.40 79.51 -37.78
C GLN A 5 -8.18 79.34 -36.27
N ALA A 6 -8.74 80.28 -35.49
CA ALA A 6 -8.61 80.22 -34.01
C ALA A 6 -9.50 79.13 -33.41
N ARG A 7 -10.63 78.80 -33.94
CA ARG A 7 -11.50 77.68 -33.51
C ARG A 7 -10.93 76.34 -33.87
N TYR A 8 -10.31 76.17 -35.02
CA TYR A 8 -9.71 74.89 -35.44
C TYR A 8 -8.48 74.49 -34.57
N LYS A 9 -7.67 75.48 -34.13
CA LYS A 9 -6.55 75.21 -33.23
C LYS A 9 -7.02 74.83 -31.83
N ARG A 10 -8.12 75.38 -31.32
CA ARG A 10 -8.61 75.03 -29.97
C ARG A 10 -9.23 73.62 -29.93
N GLU A 11 -9.92 73.20 -30.96
CA GLU A 11 -10.50 71.86 -31.01
C GLU A 11 -9.47 70.76 -31.13
N LYS A 12 -8.35 70.97 -31.84
CA LYS A 12 -7.21 70.00 -31.84
C LYS A 12 -6.47 69.92 -30.52
N ALA A 13 -6.33 71.02 -29.81
CA ALA A 13 -5.67 71.03 -28.52
C ALA A 13 -6.49 70.29 -27.44
N VAL A 14 -7.81 70.44 -27.45
CA VAL A 14 -8.68 69.74 -26.49
C VAL A 14 -8.79 68.23 -26.80
N ARG A 15 -8.73 67.84 -28.07
CA ARG A 15 -8.72 66.43 -28.45
C ARG A 15 -7.42 65.74 -28.13
N SER A 16 -6.28 66.41 -28.20
CA SER A 16 -4.97 65.82 -27.85
C SER A 16 -4.78 65.66 -26.34
N LEU A 17 -5.33 66.57 -25.51
CA LEU A 17 -5.29 66.43 -24.05
C LEU A 17 -6.23 65.31 -23.56
N GLY A 18 -7.36 65.10 -24.17
CA GLY A 18 -8.31 64.03 -23.81
C GLY A 18 -7.78 62.63 -24.11
N LEU A 19 -7.03 62.41 -25.19
CA LEU A 19 -6.44 61.15 -25.55
C LEU A 19 -5.25 60.73 -24.65
N SER A 20 -4.46 61.72 -24.20
CA SER A 20 -3.32 61.45 -23.32
C SER A 20 -3.74 61.10 -21.88
N ALA A 21 -4.85 61.63 -21.39
CA ALA A 21 -5.37 61.30 -20.04
C ALA A 21 -5.96 59.90 -19.97
N ILE A 22 -6.57 59.39 -21.05
CA ILE A 22 -7.14 58.02 -21.12
C ILE A 22 -6.03 56.97 -21.23
N ALA A 23 -4.91 57.25 -21.88
CA ALA A 23 -3.77 56.34 -21.98
C ALA A 23 -3.03 56.16 -20.64
N ALA A 24 -3.01 57.20 -19.76
CA ALA A 24 -2.35 57.12 -18.46
C ALA A 24 -3.13 56.27 -17.43
N VAL A 25 -4.47 56.20 -17.54
CA VAL A 25 -5.30 55.37 -16.64
C VAL A 25 -5.28 53.88 -17.05
N ALA A 26 -5.03 53.55 -18.32
CA ALA A 26 -4.97 52.17 -18.78
C ALA A 26 -3.66 51.45 -18.38
N LEU A 27 -2.57 52.17 -18.05
CA LEU A 27 -1.31 51.53 -17.59
C LEU A 27 -1.31 51.20 -16.10
N SER A 28 -2.24 51.74 -15.30
CA SER A 28 -2.31 51.39 -13.86
C SER A 28 -3.15 50.15 -13.56
N ALA A 29 -3.82 49.57 -14.55
CA ALA A 29 -4.67 48.39 -14.38
C ALA A 29 -3.96 47.04 -14.62
N CYS A 30 -2.70 47.01 -15.07
CA CYS A 30 -1.91 45.79 -15.25
C CYS A 30 -0.94 45.51 -14.12
N GLY A 31 -1.35 45.77 -12.87
CA GLY A 31 -0.78 45.16 -11.70
C GLY A 31 -1.38 43.75 -11.52
N ALA A 32 -1.28 42.90 -12.55
CA ALA A 32 -1.59 41.50 -12.37
C ALA A 32 -0.74 41.01 -11.17
N ARG A 33 -1.41 40.68 -10.09
CA ARG A 33 -0.80 40.07 -8.90
C ARG A 33 -0.10 38.82 -9.43
N GLU A 34 1.22 38.91 -9.54
CA GLU A 34 2.04 37.78 -9.96
C GLU A 34 1.87 36.71 -8.89
N VAL A 35 0.96 35.76 -9.16
CA VAL A 35 0.71 34.63 -8.26
C VAL A 35 1.89 33.70 -8.46
N ASP A 36 2.71 33.52 -7.41
CA ASP A 36 3.79 32.54 -7.44
C ASP A 36 3.19 31.15 -7.79
N PRO A 37 3.63 30.52 -8.89
CA PRO A 37 3.11 29.22 -9.30
C PRO A 37 3.26 28.12 -8.26
N ARG A 38 4.12 28.31 -7.26
CA ARG A 38 4.29 27.42 -6.11
C ARG A 38 3.25 27.67 -5.01
N GLY A 39 2.33 28.62 -5.19
CA GLY A 39 1.29 28.97 -4.22
C GLY A 39 1.82 29.76 -3.03
N LEU A 40 2.98 30.45 -3.14
CA LEU A 40 3.54 31.29 -2.08
C LEU A 40 2.99 32.72 -2.16
N GLU A 41 2.87 33.33 -0.99
CA GLU A 41 2.59 34.76 -0.86
C GLU A 41 3.90 35.58 -0.85
N ARG A 42 3.77 36.90 -1.03
CA ARG A 42 4.95 37.79 -1.02
C ARG A 42 5.67 37.74 0.32
N GLY A 43 6.97 37.49 0.28
CA GLY A 43 7.83 37.40 1.47
C GLY A 43 7.76 36.03 2.16
N GLU A 44 7.13 35.03 1.56
CA GLU A 44 7.19 33.64 2.01
C GLU A 44 8.33 32.88 1.35
N THR A 45 8.93 31.98 2.09
CA THR A 45 9.93 31.01 1.61
C THR A 45 9.35 29.62 1.69
N MET A 46 9.50 28.81 0.65
CA MET A 46 9.03 27.42 0.67
C MET A 46 10.07 26.52 1.30
N LEU A 47 9.64 25.67 2.22
CA LEU A 47 10.41 24.58 2.80
C LEU A 47 9.70 23.25 2.53
N SER A 48 10.40 22.34 1.88
CA SER A 48 9.93 20.96 1.66
C SER A 48 10.67 20.02 2.61
N VAL A 49 9.94 19.31 3.44
CA VAL A 49 10.49 18.31 4.36
C VAL A 49 9.69 17.02 4.32
N SER A 50 10.36 15.90 4.60
CA SER A 50 9.69 14.60 4.73
C SER A 50 9.67 14.17 6.19
N GLY A 51 8.53 13.61 6.59
CA GLY A 51 8.34 12.95 7.86
C GLY A 51 7.94 11.49 7.66
N THR A 52 8.29 10.65 8.61
CA THR A 52 7.90 9.24 8.66
C THR A 52 7.07 8.98 9.90
N GLY A 53 6.03 8.16 9.75
CA GLY A 53 5.23 7.64 10.83
C GLY A 53 5.17 6.12 10.76
N ARG A 54 5.14 5.46 11.90
CA ARG A 54 5.02 4.01 12.01
C ARG A 54 3.74 3.67 12.77
N ALA A 55 2.98 2.73 12.24
CA ALA A 55 1.87 2.09 12.92
C ALA A 55 2.18 0.62 13.13
N GLU A 56 1.82 0.10 14.28
CA GLU A 56 1.85 -1.33 14.59
C GLU A 56 0.44 -1.85 14.72
N SER A 57 0.17 -3.01 14.12
CA SER A 57 -1.12 -3.66 14.15
C SER A 57 -0.95 -5.15 14.40
N ARG A 58 -1.89 -5.75 15.13
CA ARG A 58 -1.96 -7.20 15.26
C ARG A 58 -2.68 -7.77 14.06
N PRO A 59 -2.15 -8.86 13.44
CA PRO A 59 -2.87 -9.60 12.43
C PRO A 59 -4.22 -10.10 12.97
N ASP A 60 -5.27 -9.95 12.18
CA ASP A 60 -6.63 -10.39 12.49
C ASP A 60 -7.14 -11.48 11.53
N GLN A 61 -6.38 -11.75 10.47
CA GLN A 61 -6.63 -12.83 9.53
C GLN A 61 -5.34 -13.52 9.09
N ALA A 62 -5.49 -14.72 8.57
CA ALA A 62 -4.39 -15.48 7.99
C ALA A 62 -4.78 -16.05 6.64
N MET A 63 -3.80 -16.20 5.77
CA MET A 63 -3.93 -16.88 4.49
C MET A 63 -2.95 -18.03 4.44
N PHE A 64 -3.42 -19.20 4.01
CA PHE A 64 -2.55 -20.33 3.69
C PHE A 64 -3.00 -20.99 2.41
N THR A 65 -2.13 -21.76 1.82
CA THR A 65 -2.41 -22.52 0.61
C THR A 65 -2.37 -24.01 0.95
N ALA A 66 -3.43 -24.73 0.61
CA ALA A 66 -3.52 -26.17 0.73
C ALA A 66 -3.57 -26.79 -0.67
N GLY A 67 -2.53 -27.53 -1.01
CA GLY A 67 -2.43 -28.25 -2.27
C GLY A 67 -2.58 -29.74 -2.08
N LEU A 68 -2.90 -30.40 -3.17
CA LEU A 68 -2.91 -31.85 -3.26
C LEU A 68 -2.39 -32.33 -4.62
N GLU A 69 -1.76 -33.49 -4.59
CA GLU A 69 -1.31 -34.18 -5.77
C GLU A 69 -1.85 -35.61 -5.74
N ASN A 70 -2.49 -36.01 -6.84
CA ASN A 70 -3.05 -37.36 -7.02
C ASN A 70 -2.52 -37.99 -8.31
N ILE A 71 -2.04 -39.21 -8.22
CA ILE A 71 -1.55 -39.98 -9.36
C ILE A 71 -2.55 -41.09 -9.69
N ALA A 72 -2.86 -41.25 -11.00
CA ALA A 72 -3.72 -42.28 -11.50
C ALA A 72 -3.29 -42.77 -12.90
N PRO A 73 -3.76 -43.95 -13.36
CA PRO A 73 -3.40 -44.46 -14.67
C PRO A 73 -3.89 -43.62 -15.84
N THR A 74 -5.01 -42.88 -15.70
CA THR A 74 -5.57 -42.01 -16.73
C THR A 74 -5.76 -40.59 -16.20
N ALA A 75 -5.85 -39.61 -17.09
CA ALA A 75 -6.07 -38.21 -16.75
C ALA A 75 -7.43 -38.01 -16.05
N GLU A 76 -8.47 -38.69 -16.52
CA GLU A 76 -9.82 -38.63 -15.95
C GLU A 76 -9.82 -39.16 -14.51
N ALA A 77 -9.16 -40.31 -14.28
CA ALA A 77 -9.07 -40.87 -12.92
C ALA A 77 -8.26 -39.98 -11.98
N ALA A 78 -7.17 -39.35 -12.45
CA ALA A 78 -6.40 -38.41 -11.68
C ALA A 78 -7.22 -37.16 -11.30
N SER A 79 -7.95 -36.60 -12.26
CA SER A 79 -8.86 -35.48 -12.08
C SER A 79 -10.00 -35.80 -11.10
N ALA A 80 -10.66 -36.94 -11.25
CA ALA A 80 -11.74 -37.34 -10.36
C ALA A 80 -11.27 -37.50 -8.90
N ARG A 81 -10.08 -38.09 -8.69
CA ARG A 81 -9.46 -38.20 -7.36
C ARG A 81 -9.13 -36.83 -6.78
N ALA A 82 -8.56 -35.91 -7.58
CA ALA A 82 -8.24 -34.56 -7.15
C ALA A 82 -9.49 -33.79 -6.73
N ASN A 83 -10.57 -33.87 -7.53
CA ASN A 83 -11.83 -33.21 -7.22
C ASN A 83 -12.47 -33.76 -5.93
N ALA A 84 -12.47 -35.07 -5.73
CA ALA A 84 -12.96 -35.69 -4.50
C ALA A 84 -12.13 -35.25 -3.27
N SER A 85 -10.81 -35.10 -3.42
CA SER A 85 -9.95 -34.64 -2.34
C SER A 85 -10.18 -33.17 -2.01
N VAL A 86 -10.34 -32.30 -3.01
CA VAL A 86 -10.70 -30.89 -2.80
C VAL A 86 -12.03 -30.79 -2.06
N ALA A 87 -13.05 -31.56 -2.45
CA ALA A 87 -14.34 -31.56 -1.78
C ALA A 87 -14.24 -31.92 -0.29
N ARG A 88 -13.40 -32.91 0.07
CA ARG A 88 -13.14 -33.27 1.48
C ARG A 88 -12.42 -32.16 2.23
N ILE A 89 -11.41 -31.54 1.62
CA ILE A 89 -10.68 -30.40 2.23
C ILE A 89 -11.63 -29.24 2.49
N VAL A 90 -12.46 -28.86 1.51
CA VAL A 90 -13.45 -27.78 1.67
C VAL A 90 -14.45 -28.11 2.78
N ALA A 91 -14.96 -29.35 2.83
CA ALA A 91 -15.87 -29.77 3.90
C ALA A 91 -15.22 -29.70 5.30
N ALA A 92 -13.96 -30.15 5.42
CA ALA A 92 -13.20 -30.07 6.67
C ALA A 92 -12.94 -28.63 7.11
N LEU A 93 -12.60 -27.73 6.17
CA LEU A 93 -12.42 -26.32 6.44
C LEU A 93 -13.72 -25.63 6.89
N LYS A 94 -14.84 -25.95 6.24
CA LYS A 94 -16.17 -25.45 6.65
C LYS A 94 -16.52 -25.90 8.09
N ALA A 95 -16.20 -27.11 8.47
CA ALA A 95 -16.39 -27.61 9.82
C ALA A 95 -15.56 -26.83 10.87
N GLN A 96 -14.44 -26.22 10.48
CA GLN A 96 -13.65 -25.32 11.32
C GLN A 96 -14.12 -23.85 11.28
N GLY A 97 -15.24 -23.58 10.58
CA GLY A 97 -15.82 -22.24 10.50
C GLY A 97 -15.23 -21.35 9.40
N VAL A 98 -14.48 -21.93 8.46
CA VAL A 98 -14.02 -21.21 7.25
C VAL A 98 -15.21 -21.06 6.30
N ALA A 99 -15.56 -19.83 5.92
CA ALA A 99 -16.65 -19.59 5.00
C ALA A 99 -16.27 -20.03 3.56
N GLU A 100 -17.23 -20.51 2.78
CA GLU A 100 -17.00 -20.97 1.41
C GLU A 100 -16.37 -19.90 0.52
N LYS A 101 -16.80 -18.65 0.67
CA LYS A 101 -16.23 -17.49 -0.05
C LYS A 101 -14.76 -17.22 0.27
N ASP A 102 -14.24 -17.76 1.35
CA ASP A 102 -12.87 -17.59 1.81
C ASP A 102 -11.97 -18.77 1.37
N VAL A 103 -12.51 -19.70 0.57
CA VAL A 103 -11.78 -20.82 -0.05
C VAL A 103 -11.85 -20.64 -1.56
N GLN A 104 -10.71 -20.50 -2.20
CA GLN A 104 -10.59 -20.27 -3.65
C GLN A 104 -9.61 -21.24 -4.27
N THR A 105 -10.00 -21.90 -5.38
CA THR A 105 -9.04 -22.65 -6.19
C THR A 105 -8.08 -21.69 -6.87
N SER A 106 -6.79 -21.85 -6.63
CA SER A 106 -5.73 -20.98 -7.17
C SER A 106 -4.98 -21.62 -8.33
N SER A 107 -4.93 -22.95 -8.40
CA SER A 107 -4.27 -23.66 -9.50
C SER A 107 -4.89 -25.06 -9.68
N LEU A 108 -5.00 -25.49 -10.93
CA LEU A 108 -5.35 -26.85 -11.32
C LEU A 108 -4.50 -27.25 -12.51
N SER A 109 -3.79 -28.37 -12.41
CA SER A 109 -3.01 -28.89 -13.52
C SER A 109 -3.11 -30.42 -13.59
N ILE A 110 -3.03 -30.96 -14.82
CA ILE A 110 -2.94 -32.40 -15.07
C ILE A 110 -1.78 -32.59 -16.03
N SER A 111 -0.83 -33.43 -15.66
CA SER A 111 0.34 -33.72 -16.47
C SER A 111 0.64 -35.22 -16.51
N ARG A 112 1.23 -35.70 -17.63
CA ARG A 112 1.72 -37.07 -17.74
C ARG A 112 3.12 -37.16 -17.14
N ILE A 113 3.35 -38.16 -16.30
CA ILE A 113 4.65 -38.39 -15.67
C ILE A 113 5.58 -39.07 -16.69
N GLY A 114 6.70 -38.39 -17.02
CA GLY A 114 7.64 -38.84 -18.05
C GLY A 114 8.72 -39.82 -17.56
N TYR A 115 8.96 -39.91 -16.23
CA TYR A 115 10.08 -40.68 -15.65
C TYR A 115 9.74 -41.26 -14.27
N GLY A 116 10.60 -42.15 -13.77
CA GLY A 116 10.44 -42.76 -12.45
C GLY A 116 9.42 -43.92 -12.42
N LYS A 117 9.06 -44.37 -11.21
CA LYS A 117 8.17 -45.52 -10.96
C LYS A 117 6.74 -45.32 -11.45
N ASP A 118 6.30 -44.08 -11.56
CA ASP A 118 4.95 -43.69 -11.99
C ASP A 118 4.93 -43.24 -13.47
N ARG A 119 5.98 -43.54 -14.24
CA ARG A 119 6.07 -43.22 -15.65
C ARG A 119 4.81 -43.70 -16.38
N ASN A 120 4.32 -42.87 -17.31
CA ASN A 120 3.11 -43.07 -18.08
C ASN A 120 1.78 -42.92 -17.31
N LYS A 121 1.80 -42.72 -16.01
CA LYS A 121 0.63 -42.28 -15.24
C LYS A 121 0.41 -40.78 -15.36
N PHE A 122 -0.71 -40.32 -14.87
CA PHE A 122 -1.08 -38.92 -14.84
C PHE A 122 -1.10 -38.41 -13.40
N GLN A 123 -0.54 -37.22 -13.20
CA GLN A 123 -0.57 -36.47 -11.95
C GLN A 123 -1.55 -35.31 -12.11
N ALA A 124 -2.55 -35.23 -11.24
CA ALA A 124 -3.42 -34.08 -11.10
C ALA A 124 -3.02 -33.32 -9.83
N SER A 125 -2.67 -32.05 -9.97
CA SER A 125 -2.38 -31.13 -8.87
C SER A 125 -3.49 -30.11 -8.77
N ASN A 126 -3.97 -29.86 -7.57
CA ASN A 126 -4.94 -28.80 -7.28
C ASN A 126 -4.52 -28.06 -6.02
N THR A 127 -4.63 -26.74 -6.06
CA THR A 127 -4.23 -25.87 -4.97
C THR A 127 -5.37 -24.93 -4.63
N VAL A 128 -5.71 -24.82 -3.34
CA VAL A 128 -6.71 -23.90 -2.82
C VAL A 128 -6.07 -22.88 -1.88
N SER A 129 -6.38 -21.63 -2.09
CA SER A 129 -6.07 -20.55 -1.14
C SER A 129 -7.19 -20.46 -0.12
N VAL A 130 -6.81 -20.39 1.15
CA VAL A 130 -7.73 -20.36 2.29
C VAL A 130 -7.48 -19.12 3.10
N LYS A 131 -8.52 -18.32 3.31
CA LYS A 131 -8.50 -17.17 4.20
C LYS A 131 -9.21 -17.54 5.51
N VAL A 132 -8.51 -17.43 6.62
CA VAL A 132 -9.04 -17.65 7.97
C VAL A 132 -9.15 -16.30 8.67
N ARG A 133 -10.39 -15.88 8.97
CA ARG A 133 -10.69 -14.57 9.58
C ARG A 133 -10.47 -14.50 11.10
N GLN A 134 -10.20 -15.64 11.71
CA GLN A 134 -9.88 -15.76 13.13
C GLN A 134 -8.50 -16.41 13.24
N VAL A 135 -7.49 -15.63 13.55
CA VAL A 135 -6.09 -16.09 13.54
C VAL A 135 -5.84 -17.25 14.50
N ASP A 136 -6.54 -17.27 15.62
CA ASP A 136 -6.50 -18.36 16.61
C ASP A 136 -6.96 -19.73 16.06
N LYS A 137 -7.81 -19.73 15.03
CA LYS A 137 -8.30 -20.95 14.36
C LYS A 137 -7.43 -21.46 13.23
N VAL A 138 -6.38 -20.72 12.86
CA VAL A 138 -5.54 -21.08 11.72
C VAL A 138 -4.89 -22.46 11.88
N GLY A 139 -4.36 -22.77 13.07
CA GLY A 139 -3.74 -24.06 13.34
C GLY A 139 -4.72 -25.22 13.16
N ALA A 140 -5.95 -25.07 13.66
CA ALA A 140 -7.02 -26.05 13.51
C ALA A 140 -7.47 -26.23 12.05
N ALA A 141 -7.54 -25.12 11.29
CA ALA A 141 -7.89 -25.15 9.86
C ALA A 141 -6.80 -25.86 9.04
N ILE A 142 -5.52 -25.60 9.32
CA ILE A 142 -4.40 -26.29 8.68
C ILE A 142 -4.42 -27.79 8.99
N ALA A 143 -4.60 -28.17 10.27
CA ALA A 143 -4.70 -29.56 10.68
C ALA A 143 -5.89 -30.29 10.02
N ALA A 144 -7.05 -29.62 9.91
CA ALA A 144 -8.21 -30.16 9.23
C ALA A 144 -7.98 -30.37 7.72
N ALA A 145 -7.32 -29.43 7.05
CA ALA A 145 -6.98 -29.54 5.63
C ALA A 145 -6.01 -30.71 5.39
N THR A 146 -4.98 -30.85 6.24
CA THR A 146 -4.00 -31.96 6.17
C THR A 146 -4.68 -33.30 6.43
N GLY A 147 -5.50 -33.40 7.48
CA GLY A 147 -6.27 -34.62 7.79
C GLY A 147 -7.26 -35.00 6.68
N ALA A 148 -7.76 -34.06 5.90
CA ALA A 148 -8.64 -34.29 4.75
C ALA A 148 -7.89 -34.69 3.48
N GLY A 149 -6.53 -34.65 3.50
CA GLY A 149 -5.70 -35.13 2.39
C GLY A 149 -4.88 -34.07 1.66
N ALA A 150 -4.79 -32.84 2.17
CA ALA A 150 -3.82 -31.89 1.66
C ALA A 150 -2.39 -32.41 1.95
N ASN A 151 -1.55 -32.49 0.93
CA ASN A 151 -0.18 -33.01 1.02
C ASN A 151 0.88 -31.96 0.61
N VAL A 152 0.43 -30.78 0.19
CA VAL A 152 1.28 -29.59 -0.05
C VAL A 152 0.68 -28.43 0.73
N LEU A 153 1.46 -27.82 1.60
CA LEU A 153 1.03 -26.69 2.42
C LEU A 153 2.04 -25.55 2.33
N SER A 154 1.54 -24.32 2.23
CA SER A 154 2.36 -23.10 2.29
C SER A 154 1.66 -22.03 3.14
N GLY A 155 2.44 -21.35 3.97
CA GLY A 155 1.91 -20.40 4.95
C GLY A 155 1.90 -20.98 6.37
N PRO A 156 1.16 -20.36 7.34
CA PRO A 156 0.25 -19.23 7.18
C PRO A 156 0.96 -17.88 7.04
N ASN A 157 0.40 -17.02 6.20
CA ASN A 157 0.77 -15.62 6.13
C ASN A 157 -0.27 -14.80 6.92
N LEU A 158 0.18 -14.12 7.96
CA LEU A 158 -0.66 -13.36 8.88
C LEU A 158 -0.78 -11.92 8.40
N THR A 159 -2.00 -11.45 8.19
CA THR A 159 -2.29 -10.13 7.62
C THR A 159 -3.37 -9.41 8.43
N VAL A 160 -3.55 -8.12 8.13
CA VAL A 160 -4.63 -7.29 8.67
C VAL A 160 -5.71 -7.18 7.60
N ALA A 161 -6.98 -7.33 7.99
CA ALA A 161 -8.12 -7.30 7.07
C ALA A 161 -8.30 -5.92 6.42
N ASP A 162 -8.11 -4.85 7.21
CA ASP A 162 -8.13 -3.48 6.72
C ASP A 162 -6.76 -2.82 6.92
N PRO A 163 -5.87 -2.93 5.94
CA PRO A 163 -4.55 -2.34 6.02
C PRO A 163 -4.56 -0.80 5.99
N GLU A 164 -5.58 -0.16 5.41
CA GLU A 164 -5.69 1.30 5.41
C GLU A 164 -6.05 1.81 6.80
N ALA A 165 -7.09 1.27 7.42
CA ALA A 165 -7.46 1.60 8.79
C ALA A 165 -6.30 1.38 9.76
N ALA A 166 -5.54 0.29 9.60
CA ALA A 166 -4.37 -0.01 10.43
C ALA A 166 -3.24 1.02 10.30
N THR A 167 -3.17 1.76 9.19
CA THR A 167 -2.11 2.76 8.94
C THR A 167 -2.53 4.21 9.17
N LEU A 168 -3.80 4.50 9.44
CA LEU A 168 -4.27 5.88 9.64
C LEU A 168 -3.47 6.66 10.69
N SER A 169 -3.11 6.03 11.80
CA SER A 169 -2.29 6.66 12.84
C SER A 169 -0.89 7.04 12.35
N ALA A 170 -0.32 6.25 11.43
CA ALA A 170 1.00 6.51 10.86
C ALA A 170 1.03 7.77 9.98
N HIS A 171 -0.06 8.07 9.25
CA HIS A 171 -0.17 9.32 8.47
C HIS A 171 -0.09 10.56 9.38
N GLY A 172 -0.82 10.54 10.50
CA GLY A 172 -0.75 11.61 11.50
C GLY A 172 0.65 11.77 12.12
N LEU A 173 1.33 10.65 12.39
CA LEU A 173 2.70 10.66 12.91
C LEU A 173 3.70 11.17 11.86
N ALA A 174 3.55 10.79 10.59
CA ALA A 174 4.38 11.28 9.49
C ALA A 174 4.25 12.80 9.34
N TYR A 175 3.03 13.34 9.36
CA TYR A 175 2.80 14.77 9.33
C TYR A 175 3.43 15.50 10.54
N LYS A 176 3.24 14.97 11.75
CA LYS A 176 3.84 15.55 12.97
C LYS A 176 5.37 15.57 12.89
N ALA A 177 5.99 14.52 12.38
CA ALA A 177 7.43 14.44 12.18
C ALA A 177 7.94 15.45 11.14
N ALA A 178 7.22 15.62 10.02
CA ALA A 178 7.53 16.65 9.03
C ALA A 178 7.39 18.06 9.62
N ARG A 179 6.32 18.32 10.38
CA ARG A 179 6.09 19.61 11.03
C ARG A 179 7.19 19.95 12.04
N ALA A 180 7.59 19.03 12.88
CA ALA A 180 8.66 19.22 13.84
C ALA A 180 10.00 19.58 13.17
N LYS A 181 10.32 18.93 12.02
CA LYS A 181 11.48 19.28 11.21
C LYS A 181 11.37 20.68 10.63
N ALA A 182 10.18 21.04 10.11
CA ALA A 182 9.95 22.36 9.55
C ALA A 182 10.12 23.48 10.60
N ASP A 183 9.59 23.27 11.80
CA ASP A 183 9.74 24.22 12.90
C ASP A 183 11.22 24.38 13.33
N ALA A 184 11.99 23.29 13.35
CA ALA A 184 13.42 23.33 13.67
C ALA A 184 14.22 24.10 12.60
N TYR A 185 13.97 23.86 11.31
CA TYR A 185 14.62 24.62 10.23
C TYR A 185 14.20 26.09 10.22
N ALA A 186 12.90 26.36 10.42
CA ALA A 186 12.39 27.73 10.49
C ALA A 186 13.08 28.50 11.60
N LYS A 187 13.15 27.97 12.82
CA LYS A 187 13.84 28.56 13.95
C LYS A 187 15.32 28.82 13.67
N ALA A 188 16.04 27.87 13.08
CA ALA A 188 17.46 28.04 12.75
C ALA A 188 17.69 29.13 11.69
N ALA A 189 16.72 29.42 10.84
CA ALA A 189 16.76 30.43 9.80
C ALA A 189 16.22 31.82 10.26
N GLY A 190 15.76 31.98 11.50
CA GLY A 190 15.07 33.19 11.96
C GLY A 190 13.69 33.38 11.32
N LEU A 191 13.04 32.27 10.97
CA LEU A 191 11.72 32.24 10.32
C LEU A 191 10.74 31.46 11.20
N ARG A 192 9.45 31.57 10.87
CA ARG A 192 8.38 30.73 11.45
C ARG A 192 7.56 30.06 10.38
N VAL A 193 7.04 28.88 10.68
CA VAL A 193 6.09 28.18 9.79
C VAL A 193 4.72 28.85 9.87
N VAL A 194 4.21 29.37 8.75
CA VAL A 194 2.92 30.08 8.69
C VAL A 194 1.77 29.21 8.21
N ARG A 195 2.01 28.35 7.24
CA ARG A 195 0.98 27.46 6.71
C ARG A 195 1.56 26.26 5.96
N VAL A 196 0.70 25.28 5.69
CA VAL A 196 0.97 24.19 4.76
C VAL A 196 0.64 24.67 3.35
N VAL A 197 1.51 24.42 2.40
CA VAL A 197 1.32 24.70 0.97
C VAL A 197 0.79 23.45 0.27
N ALA A 198 1.45 22.31 0.49
CA ALA A 198 1.06 21.03 -0.10
C ALA A 198 1.43 19.87 0.81
N ILE A 199 0.69 18.78 0.71
CA ILE A 199 1.01 17.49 1.33
C ILE A 199 1.06 16.47 0.20
N HIS A 200 2.18 15.77 0.11
CA HIS A 200 2.40 14.69 -0.84
C HIS A 200 2.49 13.39 -0.06
N ASP A 201 1.51 12.53 -0.27
CA ASP A 201 1.53 11.19 0.29
C ASP A 201 2.51 10.33 -0.51
N GLY A 202 3.58 9.89 0.12
CA GLY A 202 4.57 8.98 -0.45
C GLY A 202 4.10 7.52 -0.47
N GLY A 203 2.90 7.26 0.03
CA GLY A 203 2.34 5.92 0.13
C GLY A 203 3.06 5.05 1.17
N ARG A 204 2.75 3.77 1.15
CA ARG A 204 3.48 2.77 1.95
C ARG A 204 4.88 2.60 1.38
N GLY A 205 5.89 3.00 2.13
CA GLY A 205 7.22 2.43 1.95
C GLY A 205 7.11 0.94 2.26
N GLY A 206 7.22 0.11 1.23
CA GLY A 206 7.29 -1.33 1.42
C GLY A 206 8.54 -1.65 2.22
N GLU A 207 8.43 -1.76 3.54
CA GLU A 207 9.40 -2.54 4.28
C GLU A 207 9.18 -3.99 3.83
N MET A 208 10.08 -4.51 3.01
CA MET A 208 10.31 -5.94 2.98
C MET A 208 10.48 -6.37 4.44
N PRO A 209 9.79 -7.44 4.89
CA PRO A 209 10.09 -8.01 6.18
C PRO A 209 11.60 -8.24 6.21
N MET A 210 12.33 -7.54 7.05
CA MET A 210 13.67 -7.94 7.37
C MET A 210 13.53 -9.28 8.07
N MET A 211 13.69 -10.36 7.31
CA MET A 211 14.03 -11.64 7.89
C MET A 211 15.38 -11.39 8.59
N TYR A 212 15.33 -11.33 9.91
CA TYR A 212 16.52 -11.53 10.69
C TYR A 212 17.09 -12.86 10.23
N ALA A 213 18.15 -12.82 9.45
CA ALA A 213 18.99 -13.96 9.15
C ALA A 213 19.68 -14.30 10.47
N GLU A 214 18.98 -15.07 11.31
CA GLU A 214 19.61 -15.75 12.41
C GLU A 214 20.55 -16.79 11.80
N GLU A 215 21.84 -16.56 11.97
CA GLU A 215 22.90 -17.46 11.54
C GLU A 215 22.58 -18.88 12.00
N SER A 216 22.11 -19.70 11.08
CA SER A 216 21.99 -21.14 11.28
C SER A 216 23.37 -21.73 11.38
N ARG A 217 23.92 -21.77 12.60
CA ARG A 217 25.06 -22.63 12.93
C ARG A 217 24.60 -24.06 12.79
N ASN A 218 25.30 -24.78 11.93
CA ASN A 218 25.22 -26.20 11.67
C ASN A 218 24.94 -27.03 12.95
N ALA A 219 23.74 -27.56 13.06
CA ALA A 219 23.45 -28.69 13.89
C ALA A 219 23.15 -29.88 12.97
N MET A 220 24.04 -30.85 12.92
CA MET A 220 23.76 -32.16 12.34
C MET A 220 22.53 -32.73 13.04
N MET A 221 21.43 -32.80 12.30
CA MET A 221 20.17 -33.34 12.81
C MET A 221 20.16 -34.85 12.66
N VAL A 222 20.20 -35.51 13.81
CA VAL A 222 19.66 -36.85 13.99
C VAL A 222 18.14 -36.73 13.89
N ALA A 223 17.52 -37.49 13.00
CA ALA A 223 16.07 -37.46 12.80
C ALA A 223 15.34 -37.95 14.07
N PRO A 224 14.44 -37.18 14.65
CA PRO A 224 13.62 -37.61 15.76
C PRO A 224 12.48 -38.52 15.30
N PRO A 225 11.97 -39.43 16.19
CA PRO A 225 10.85 -40.32 15.88
C PRO A 225 9.56 -39.53 15.58
N PRO A 226 8.61 -40.12 14.86
CA PRO A 226 7.36 -39.42 14.48
C PRO A 226 6.54 -39.07 15.72
N VAL A 227 6.47 -37.79 16.03
CA VAL A 227 5.56 -37.23 17.03
C VAL A 227 4.18 -37.01 16.43
N VAL A 228 3.17 -37.44 17.15
CA VAL A 228 1.75 -37.07 16.87
C VAL A 228 1.68 -35.54 16.88
N GLN A 229 1.39 -34.98 15.71
CA GLN A 229 1.35 -33.53 15.54
C GLN A 229 0.11 -32.96 16.23
N THR A 230 0.24 -32.55 17.47
CA THR A 230 -0.55 -31.47 18.03
C THR A 230 -0.28 -30.22 17.18
N SER A 231 -1.31 -29.56 16.69
CA SER A 231 -1.20 -28.36 15.85
C SER A 231 -0.19 -27.39 16.47
N ALA A 232 0.86 -27.05 15.70
CA ALA A 232 1.86 -26.10 16.17
C ALA A 232 1.18 -24.75 16.49
N PRO A 233 1.47 -24.12 17.64
CA PRO A 233 0.89 -22.83 17.97
C PRO A 233 1.33 -21.80 16.95
N VAL A 234 0.36 -21.07 16.36
CA VAL A 234 0.65 -19.98 15.44
C VAL A 234 0.90 -18.71 16.25
N MET A 235 2.14 -18.23 16.21
CA MET A 235 2.55 -16.99 16.88
C MET A 235 2.16 -15.80 15.99
N THR A 236 1.30 -14.92 16.50
CA THR A 236 0.71 -13.83 15.69
C THR A 236 1.62 -12.63 15.49
N GLY A 237 2.53 -12.35 16.41
CA GLY A 237 3.41 -11.18 16.33
C GLY A 237 2.66 -9.85 16.13
N THR A 238 3.37 -8.84 15.65
CA THR A 238 2.83 -7.55 15.20
C THR A 238 3.35 -7.23 13.82
N ASN A 239 2.50 -6.70 12.97
CA ASN A 239 2.89 -6.14 11.68
C ASN A 239 3.16 -4.64 11.86
N SER A 240 4.27 -4.14 11.33
CA SER A 240 4.56 -2.71 11.29
C SER A 240 4.41 -2.18 9.86
N ALA A 241 3.84 -0.99 9.73
CA ALA A 241 3.75 -0.27 8.48
C ALA A 241 4.36 1.12 8.67
N THR A 242 5.21 1.54 7.73
CA THR A 242 5.83 2.86 7.72
C THR A 242 5.21 3.67 6.59
N ILE A 243 4.74 4.87 6.92
CA ILE A 243 4.23 5.86 5.99
C ILE A 243 5.22 7.01 5.91
N THR A 244 5.49 7.49 4.69
CA THR A 244 6.29 8.68 4.46
C THR A 244 5.42 9.74 3.82
N ALA A 245 5.40 10.95 4.41
CA ALA A 245 4.74 12.11 3.85
C ALA A 245 5.78 13.21 3.60
N ARG A 246 5.75 13.80 2.41
CA ARG A 246 6.46 15.05 2.11
C ARG A 246 5.50 16.20 2.25
N VAL A 247 5.89 17.23 3.00
CA VAL A 247 5.05 18.40 3.24
C VAL A 247 5.82 19.64 2.86
N ASP A 248 5.17 20.48 2.07
CA ASP A 248 5.66 21.80 1.68
C ASP A 248 5.03 22.85 2.60
N PHE A 249 5.87 23.58 3.32
CA PHE A 249 5.47 24.64 4.23
C PHE A 249 5.88 26.00 3.70
N ALA A 250 5.06 27.01 3.94
CA ALA A 250 5.43 28.40 3.78
C ALA A 250 6.02 28.93 5.09
N LEU A 251 7.19 29.54 5.00
CA LEU A 251 7.90 30.18 6.10
C LEU A 251 7.90 31.69 5.89
N LYS A 252 7.90 32.47 6.99
CA LYS A 252 7.97 33.92 6.97
C LYS A 252 8.88 34.40 8.12
N ALA A 253 9.50 35.57 7.99
CA ALA A 253 10.23 36.21 9.07
C ALA A 253 9.33 36.42 10.30
N GLU A 254 9.92 36.32 11.49
CA GLU A 254 9.24 36.60 12.77
C GLU A 254 8.82 38.06 12.87
#